data_a7124ab615d35458e292413cebd8f62a
#
_entry.id   a7124ab615d35458e292413cebd8f62a
#
_cell.length_a   1.000
_cell.length_b   1.000
_cell.length_c   1.000
_cell.angle_alpha   90.00
_cell.angle_beta   90.00
_cell.angle_gamma   90.00
#
_symmetry.space_group_name_H-M   'P 1'
#
loop_
_entity.id
_entity.type
_entity.pdbx_description
1 polymer ?
#
loop_
_entity_poly.entity_id
_entity_poly.type
_entity_poly.pdbx_seq_one_letter_code
_entity_poly.pdbx_strand_id
1 'polypeptide(L)'
;MKIAILGYGNLGKGIECAIKHNPDTQLTAVFTRRDPSTVKVLTAGVPVYNVKDILAHKDEIDVLILCGGSATDLPEQTPEYAKYFNVIDSFDTHAKIPEHFANVDKVAKDFKHTALISCGWDPGLFSLNRLYANCILPDGKDYTFWGKGVSQGHSDAI
;
A
#
# COMPACT_ATOMS: atom_id res chain seq x y z
N MET A 1 13.04 -11.50 -2.48
CA MET A 1 12.55 -10.52 -1.47
C MET A 1 11.31 -11.09 -0.81
N LYS A 2 11.28 -11.15 0.52
CA LYS A 2 10.18 -11.69 1.33
C LYS A 2 9.18 -10.59 1.63
N ILE A 3 7.95 -10.74 1.17
CA ILE A 3 6.89 -9.73 1.30
C ILE A 3 5.76 -10.29 2.16
N ALA A 4 5.25 -9.47 3.07
CA ALA A 4 4.01 -9.73 3.78
C ALA A 4 2.96 -8.66 3.44
N ILE A 5 1.70 -9.03 3.57
CA ILE A 5 0.55 -8.13 3.32
C ILE A 5 -0.22 -7.93 4.62
N LEU A 6 -0.45 -6.69 5.01
CA LEU A 6 -1.37 -6.33 6.09
C LEU A 6 -2.69 -5.79 5.51
N GLY A 7 -3.75 -6.55 5.70
CA GLY A 7 -5.05 -6.28 5.13
C GLY A 7 -5.31 -7.04 3.82
N TYR A 8 -6.35 -7.87 3.82
CA TYR A 8 -6.64 -8.73 2.68
C TYR A 8 -8.05 -8.45 2.12
N GLY A 9 -8.17 -7.23 1.57
CA GLY A 9 -9.30 -6.77 0.75
C GLY A 9 -8.97 -6.92 -0.75
N ASN A 10 -9.61 -6.12 -1.59
CA ASN A 10 -9.36 -6.13 -3.03
C ASN A 10 -7.91 -5.76 -3.36
N LEU A 11 -7.36 -4.74 -2.67
CA LEU A 11 -5.97 -4.34 -2.85
C LEU A 11 -5.00 -5.47 -2.47
N GLY A 12 -5.17 -6.07 -1.28
CA GLY A 12 -4.31 -7.17 -0.84
C GLY A 12 -4.32 -8.37 -1.79
N LYS A 13 -5.48 -8.72 -2.35
CA LYS A 13 -5.60 -9.76 -3.39
C LYS A 13 -4.87 -9.37 -4.67
N GLY A 14 -4.99 -8.12 -5.11
CA GLY A 14 -4.28 -7.61 -6.29
C GLY A 14 -2.77 -7.67 -6.11
N ILE A 15 -2.27 -7.29 -4.94
CA ILE A 15 -0.84 -7.37 -4.59
C ILE A 15 -0.37 -8.82 -4.56
N GLU A 16 -1.13 -9.73 -3.98
CA GLU A 16 -0.80 -11.17 -4.02
C GLU A 16 -0.64 -11.66 -5.46
N CYS A 17 -1.58 -11.29 -6.35
CA CYS A 17 -1.46 -11.63 -7.77
C CYS A 17 -0.17 -11.06 -8.40
N ALA A 18 0.17 -9.82 -8.10
CA ALA A 18 1.38 -9.18 -8.61
C ALA A 18 2.66 -9.88 -8.11
N ILE A 19 2.72 -10.20 -6.82
CA ILE A 19 3.84 -10.94 -6.22
C ILE A 19 4.01 -12.30 -6.91
N LYS A 20 2.91 -13.01 -7.17
CA LYS A 20 2.92 -14.32 -7.81
C LYS A 20 3.49 -14.30 -9.23
N HIS A 21 3.36 -13.17 -9.93
CA HIS A 21 3.90 -12.98 -11.29
C HIS A 21 5.34 -12.46 -11.32
N ASN A 22 5.92 -12.13 -10.17
CA ASN A 22 7.27 -11.61 -10.10
C ASN A 22 8.19 -12.65 -9.40
N PRO A 23 9.12 -13.28 -10.14
CA PRO A 23 9.98 -14.33 -9.58
C PRO A 23 10.95 -13.85 -8.49
N ASP A 24 11.22 -12.54 -8.42
CA ASP A 24 12.13 -11.96 -7.43
C ASP A 24 11.47 -11.71 -6.08
N THR A 25 10.16 -11.97 -5.98
CA THR A 25 9.37 -11.73 -4.78
C THR A 25 8.66 -12.99 -4.31
N GLN A 26 8.49 -13.10 -3.01
CA GLN A 26 7.78 -14.21 -2.36
C GLN A 26 6.82 -13.67 -1.31
N LEU A 27 5.55 -14.06 -1.39
CA LEU A 27 4.59 -13.79 -0.32
C LEU A 27 4.84 -14.77 0.83
N THR A 28 5.21 -14.24 2.00
CA THR A 28 5.52 -15.05 3.18
C THR A 28 4.34 -15.19 4.12
N ALA A 29 3.52 -14.15 4.25
CA ALA A 29 2.36 -14.16 5.13
C ALA A 29 1.32 -13.09 4.74
N VAL A 30 0.10 -13.32 5.18
CA VAL A 30 -0.97 -12.31 5.18
C VAL A 30 -1.42 -12.07 6.61
N PHE A 31 -1.48 -10.82 7.03
CA PHE A 31 -1.96 -10.40 8.35
C PHE A 31 -3.35 -9.74 8.24
N THR A 32 -4.23 -10.06 9.18
CA THR A 32 -5.61 -9.56 9.16
C THR A 32 -6.12 -9.25 10.56
N ARG A 33 -7.05 -8.29 10.65
CA ARG A 33 -7.84 -8.05 11.89
C ARG A 33 -9.03 -9.00 12.04
N ARG A 34 -9.44 -9.62 10.93
CA ARG A 34 -10.51 -10.63 10.94
C ARG A 34 -9.98 -11.94 11.51
N ASP A 35 -10.87 -12.87 11.79
CA ASP A 35 -10.47 -14.25 12.10
C ASP A 35 -9.66 -14.82 10.91
N PRO A 36 -8.39 -15.21 11.11
CA PRO A 36 -7.54 -15.74 10.05
C PRO A 36 -8.14 -16.93 9.30
N SER A 37 -8.93 -17.77 9.98
CA SER A 37 -9.58 -18.94 9.40
C SER A 37 -10.60 -18.58 8.31
N THR A 38 -11.13 -17.36 8.35
CA THR A 38 -12.13 -16.85 7.38
C THR A 38 -11.49 -16.28 6.13
N VAL A 39 -10.17 -16.05 6.12
CA VAL A 39 -9.46 -15.43 5.02
C VAL A 39 -8.83 -16.50 4.12
N LYS A 40 -9.29 -16.55 2.87
CA LYS A 40 -8.76 -17.47 1.87
C LYS A 40 -7.82 -16.72 0.93
N VAL A 41 -6.53 -17.03 1.01
CA VAL A 41 -5.49 -16.53 0.09
C VAL A 41 -5.48 -17.35 -1.20
N LEU A 42 -5.00 -16.74 -2.29
CA LEU A 42 -4.95 -17.37 -3.62
C LEU A 42 -3.73 -18.28 -3.78
N THR A 43 -2.66 -18.02 -3.05
CA THR A 43 -1.40 -18.76 -3.12
C THR A 43 -1.41 -19.89 -2.09
N ALA A 44 -1.33 -21.12 -2.57
CA ALA A 44 -1.30 -22.29 -1.68
C ALA A 44 -0.09 -22.23 -0.73
N GLY A 45 -0.32 -22.59 0.54
CA GLY A 45 0.74 -22.68 1.54
C GLY A 45 1.12 -21.34 2.21
N VAL A 46 0.56 -20.21 1.78
CA VAL A 46 0.79 -18.93 2.47
C VAL A 46 -0.05 -18.87 3.74
N PRO A 47 0.56 -18.70 4.92
CA PRO A 47 -0.16 -18.60 6.17
C PRO A 47 -0.89 -17.27 6.31
N VAL A 48 -2.01 -17.32 7.04
CA VAL A 48 -2.75 -16.13 7.45
C VAL A 48 -2.70 -16.03 8.96
N TYR A 49 -2.28 -14.89 9.47
CA TYR A 49 -2.13 -14.62 10.90
C TYR A 49 -3.01 -13.44 11.35
N ASN A 50 -3.27 -13.39 12.65
CA ASN A 50 -3.85 -12.19 13.23
C ASN A 50 -2.81 -11.06 13.23
N VAL A 51 -3.25 -9.83 13.00
CA VAL A 51 -2.37 -8.65 13.01
C VAL A 51 -1.60 -8.48 14.32
N LYS A 52 -2.12 -8.97 15.44
CA LYS A 52 -1.47 -8.90 16.75
C LYS A 52 -0.16 -9.70 16.81
N ASP A 53 -0.03 -10.68 15.93
CA ASP A 53 1.14 -11.58 15.92
C ASP A 53 2.24 -11.09 14.96
N ILE A 54 2.03 -9.97 14.25
CA ILE A 54 2.92 -9.51 13.17
C ILE A 54 4.37 -9.32 13.62
N LEU A 55 4.59 -8.82 14.83
CA LEU A 55 5.94 -8.58 15.35
C LEU A 55 6.71 -9.88 15.67
N ALA A 56 5.99 -10.98 15.89
CA ALA A 56 6.63 -12.30 16.07
C ALA A 56 7.27 -12.81 14.77
N HIS A 57 6.85 -12.29 13.61
CA HIS A 57 7.32 -12.68 12.29
C HIS A 57 8.27 -11.65 11.64
N LYS A 58 8.76 -10.66 12.40
CA LYS A 58 9.53 -9.53 11.85
C LYS A 58 10.77 -9.98 11.05
N ASP A 59 11.46 -11.02 11.48
CA ASP A 59 12.69 -11.49 10.85
C ASP A 59 12.44 -12.32 9.56
N GLU A 60 11.16 -12.60 9.27
CA GLU A 60 10.72 -13.33 8.07
C GLU A 60 10.22 -12.39 6.96
N ILE A 61 10.24 -11.07 7.19
CA ILE A 61 9.63 -10.06 6.32
C ILE A 61 10.67 -9.01 5.94
N ASP A 62 10.97 -8.90 4.66
CA ASP A 62 11.83 -7.83 4.14
C ASP A 62 11.03 -6.53 3.93
N VAL A 63 9.78 -6.66 3.47
CA VAL A 63 8.87 -5.55 3.18
C VAL A 63 7.44 -5.90 3.59
N LEU A 64 6.79 -5.00 4.32
CA LEU A 64 5.39 -5.09 4.69
C LEU A 64 4.56 -4.14 3.82
N ILE A 65 3.59 -4.68 3.07
CA ILE A 65 2.66 -3.89 2.26
C ILE A 65 1.35 -3.68 3.03
N LEU A 66 1.02 -2.42 3.27
CA LEU A 66 -0.14 -1.98 4.05
C LEU A 66 -1.32 -1.73 3.12
N CYS A 67 -2.38 -2.53 3.26
CA CYS A 67 -3.58 -2.50 2.43
C CYS A 67 -4.82 -2.05 3.22
N GLY A 68 -4.61 -1.24 4.24
CA GLY A 68 -5.66 -0.63 5.04
C GLY A 68 -6.39 0.51 4.32
N GLY A 69 -7.44 1.02 4.93
CA GLY A 69 -8.16 2.19 4.43
C GLY A 69 -7.31 3.46 4.53
N SER A 70 -7.24 4.22 3.44
CA SER A 70 -6.42 5.44 3.36
C SER A 70 -6.80 6.48 4.42
N ALA A 71 -8.08 6.74 4.59
CA ALA A 71 -8.55 7.75 5.55
C ALA A 71 -8.60 7.24 7.00
N THR A 72 -8.64 5.92 7.22
CA THR A 72 -8.94 5.33 8.53
C THR A 72 -7.79 4.56 9.15
N ASP A 73 -7.04 3.81 8.35
CA ASP A 73 -6.04 2.88 8.87
C ASP A 73 -4.61 3.37 8.63
N LEU A 74 -4.29 3.79 7.41
CA LEU A 74 -2.91 4.10 7.00
C LEU A 74 -2.26 5.28 7.75
N PRO A 75 -2.98 6.34 8.17
CA PRO A 75 -2.38 7.42 8.94
C PRO A 75 -1.70 6.97 10.23
N GLU A 76 -2.23 5.91 10.86
CA GLU A 76 -1.69 5.33 12.08
C GLU A 76 -0.79 4.12 11.79
N GLN A 77 -1.22 3.24 10.88
CA GLN A 77 -0.51 1.99 10.60
C GLN A 77 0.85 2.22 9.95
N THR A 78 0.96 3.14 8.98
CA THR A 78 2.21 3.32 8.27
C THR A 78 3.34 3.78 9.19
N PRO A 79 3.20 4.85 9.99
CA PRO A 79 4.26 5.22 10.94
C PRO A 79 4.48 4.18 12.04
N GLU A 80 3.44 3.46 12.49
CA GLU A 80 3.61 2.42 13.50
C GLU A 80 4.47 1.26 12.99
N TYR A 81 4.16 0.73 11.80
CA TYR A 81 4.91 -0.41 11.25
C TYR A 81 6.26 -0.02 10.65
N ALA A 82 6.46 1.24 10.25
CA ALA A 82 7.78 1.74 9.83
C ALA A 82 8.84 1.68 10.95
N LYS A 83 8.44 1.50 12.21
CA LYS A 83 9.37 1.25 13.33
C LYS A 83 10.05 -0.12 13.23
N TYR A 84 9.42 -1.08 12.56
CA TYR A 84 9.82 -2.48 12.60
C TYR A 84 10.14 -3.08 11.23
N PHE A 85 9.63 -2.46 10.16
CA PHE A 85 9.69 -2.98 8.79
C PHE A 85 9.99 -1.89 7.77
N ASN A 86 10.54 -2.28 6.63
CA ASN A 86 10.36 -1.49 5.42
C ASN A 86 8.90 -1.60 5.01
N VAL A 87 8.24 -0.48 4.70
CA VAL A 87 6.81 -0.44 4.44
C VAL A 87 6.47 0.16 3.09
N ILE A 88 5.37 -0.32 2.50
CA ILE A 88 4.74 0.29 1.34
C ILE A 88 3.28 0.53 1.67
N ASP A 89 2.75 1.72 1.39
CA ASP A 89 1.33 2.01 1.54
C ASP A 89 0.71 2.61 0.26
N SER A 90 -0.61 2.62 0.24
CA SER A 90 -1.42 3.20 -0.82
C SER A 90 -2.23 4.41 -0.35
N PHE A 91 -1.67 5.22 0.54
CA PHE A 91 -2.34 6.41 1.06
C PHE A 91 -2.71 7.38 -0.07
N ASP A 92 -4.00 7.68 -0.22
CA ASP A 92 -4.54 8.45 -1.36
C ASP A 92 -5.36 9.69 -0.97
N THR A 93 -5.39 10.08 0.29
CA THR A 93 -6.01 11.34 0.72
C THR A 93 -5.09 12.50 0.34
N HIS A 94 -5.21 12.98 -0.90
CA HIS A 94 -4.27 13.91 -1.55
C HIS A 94 -3.88 15.11 -0.70
N ALA A 95 -4.85 15.79 -0.10
CA ALA A 95 -4.61 16.97 0.72
C ALA A 95 -3.73 16.70 1.97
N LYS A 96 -3.70 15.46 2.44
CA LYS A 96 -2.94 15.04 3.63
C LYS A 96 -1.64 14.30 3.32
N ILE A 97 -1.28 14.11 2.06
CA ILE A 97 -0.04 13.43 1.68
C ILE A 97 1.21 14.12 2.27
N PRO A 98 1.34 15.47 2.24
CA PRO A 98 2.51 16.12 2.83
C PRO A 98 2.67 15.88 4.34
N GLU A 99 1.56 15.87 5.08
CA GLU A 99 1.55 15.57 6.51
C GLU A 99 1.90 14.10 6.78
N HIS A 100 1.28 13.19 6.03
CA HIS A 100 1.56 11.76 6.11
C HIS A 100 3.02 11.46 5.79
N PHE A 101 3.56 12.08 4.74
CA PHE A 101 4.97 11.98 4.39
C PHE A 101 5.87 12.39 5.56
N ALA A 102 5.64 13.58 6.13
CA ALA A 102 6.47 14.09 7.21
C ALA A 102 6.47 13.17 8.45
N ASN A 103 5.30 12.63 8.79
CA ASN A 103 5.14 11.72 9.92
C ASN A 103 5.87 10.38 9.69
N VAL A 104 5.70 9.81 8.50
CA VAL A 104 6.34 8.52 8.15
C VAL A 104 7.85 8.67 7.96
N ASP A 105 8.30 9.72 7.28
CA ASP A 105 9.73 10.00 7.05
C ASP A 105 10.52 10.10 8.36
N LYS A 106 9.96 10.82 9.33
CA LYS A 106 10.56 10.94 10.66
C LYS A 106 10.77 9.56 11.30
N VAL A 107 9.72 8.75 11.34
CA VAL A 107 9.80 7.42 11.97
C VAL A 107 10.74 6.50 11.21
N ALA A 108 10.64 6.46 9.87
CA ALA A 108 11.49 5.61 9.05
C ALA A 108 12.98 5.95 9.25
N LYS A 109 13.34 7.24 9.33
CA LYS A 109 14.70 7.69 9.64
C LYS A 109 15.15 7.29 11.03
N ASP A 110 14.32 7.50 12.05
CA ASP A 110 14.65 7.20 13.44
C ASP A 110 14.93 5.70 13.65
N PHE A 111 14.20 4.83 12.95
CA PHE A 111 14.33 3.38 13.05
C PHE A 111 15.13 2.74 11.90
N LYS A 112 15.68 3.52 10.98
CA LYS A 112 16.52 3.07 9.84
C LYS A 112 15.82 2.10 8.90
N HIS A 113 14.54 2.32 8.66
CA HIS A 113 13.75 1.61 7.67
C HIS A 113 13.44 2.50 6.46
N THR A 114 13.03 1.87 5.38
CA THR A 114 12.57 2.55 4.16
C THR A 114 11.04 2.53 4.12
N ALA A 115 10.43 3.66 3.81
CA ALA A 115 9.00 3.74 3.58
C ALA A 115 8.70 4.32 2.19
N LEU A 116 7.87 3.62 1.43
CA LEU A 116 7.31 4.10 0.17
C LEU A 116 5.83 4.34 0.39
N ILE A 117 5.43 5.60 0.44
CA ILE A 117 4.03 5.98 0.67
C ILE A 117 3.32 6.34 -0.63
N SER A 118 1.98 6.31 -0.57
CA SER A 118 1.13 6.78 -1.67
C SER A 118 1.42 6.07 -3.00
N CYS A 119 1.70 4.76 -2.93
CA CYS A 119 2.06 3.94 -4.08
C CYS A 119 0.82 3.23 -4.63
N GLY A 120 0.23 3.79 -5.68
CA GLY A 120 -0.97 3.23 -6.29
C GLY A 120 -1.17 3.68 -7.73
N TRP A 121 -2.43 3.86 -8.09
CA TRP A 121 -2.81 4.40 -9.39
C TRP A 121 -2.74 5.93 -9.40
N ASP A 122 -3.41 6.57 -8.45
CA ASP A 122 -3.42 8.03 -8.26
C ASP A 122 -3.57 8.35 -6.75
N PRO A 123 -2.51 8.73 -6.09
CA PRO A 123 -1.16 8.99 -6.60
C PRO A 123 -0.41 7.72 -7.03
N GLY A 124 0.42 7.82 -8.06
CA GLY A 124 1.25 6.73 -8.57
C GLY A 124 1.35 6.71 -10.08
N LEU A 125 1.02 5.60 -10.72
CA LEU A 125 1.23 5.38 -12.16
C LEU A 125 0.46 6.40 -13.03
N PHE A 126 -0.75 6.79 -12.64
CA PHE A 126 -1.54 7.81 -13.35
C PHE A 126 -0.83 9.17 -13.35
N SER A 127 -0.28 9.57 -12.21
CA SER A 127 0.46 10.83 -12.07
C SER A 127 1.71 10.84 -12.97
N LEU A 128 2.43 9.73 -13.04
CA LEU A 128 3.58 9.57 -13.94
C LEU A 128 3.16 9.63 -15.41
N ASN A 129 2.07 8.97 -15.77
CA ASN A 129 1.54 8.99 -17.14
C ASN A 129 1.14 10.41 -17.57
N ARG A 130 0.56 11.21 -16.66
CA ARG A 130 0.26 12.62 -16.94
C ARG A 130 1.52 13.43 -17.18
N LEU A 131 2.58 13.21 -16.40
CA LEU A 131 3.87 13.86 -16.61
C LEU A 131 4.46 13.49 -17.99
N TYR A 132 4.45 12.22 -18.35
CA TYR A 132 4.87 11.76 -19.67
C TYR A 132 4.04 12.38 -20.79
N ALA A 133 2.71 12.41 -20.64
CA ALA A 133 1.83 13.02 -21.63
C ALA A 133 2.18 14.51 -21.87
N ASN A 134 2.46 15.28 -20.82
CA ASN A 134 2.89 16.66 -20.96
C ASN A 134 4.23 16.81 -21.67
N CYS A 135 5.15 15.84 -21.51
CA CYS A 135 6.44 15.86 -22.20
C CYS A 135 6.30 15.55 -23.71
N ILE A 136 5.38 14.66 -24.07
CA ILE A 136 5.17 14.18 -25.46
C ILE A 136 4.21 15.10 -26.23
N LEU A 137 3.21 15.65 -25.54
CA LEU A 137 2.15 16.50 -26.07
C LEU A 137 2.05 17.80 -25.29
N PRO A 138 3.05 18.69 -25.36
CA PRO A 138 3.11 19.89 -24.51
C PRO A 138 1.91 20.85 -24.73
N ASP A 139 1.32 20.85 -25.93
CA ASP A 139 0.14 21.66 -26.27
C ASP A 139 -1.17 20.88 -26.14
N GLY A 140 -1.12 19.68 -25.59
CA GLY A 140 -2.27 18.81 -25.36
C GLY A 140 -3.25 19.41 -24.34
N LYS A 141 -4.54 19.10 -24.50
CA LYS A 141 -5.58 19.47 -23.53
C LYS A 141 -6.02 18.25 -22.76
N ASP A 142 -6.16 18.42 -21.45
CA ASP A 142 -6.71 17.38 -20.59
C ASP A 142 -8.23 17.32 -20.67
N TYR A 143 -8.77 16.11 -20.71
CA TYR A 143 -10.20 15.86 -20.58
C TYR A 143 -10.44 14.90 -19.45
N THR A 144 -11.36 15.22 -18.56
CA THR A 144 -11.76 14.36 -17.45
C THR A 144 -13.12 13.74 -17.73
N PHE A 145 -13.17 12.41 -17.66
CA PHE A 145 -14.40 11.64 -17.78
C PHE A 145 -14.76 11.05 -16.43
N TRP A 146 -15.94 11.35 -15.94
CA TRP A 146 -16.45 10.81 -14.70
C TRP A 146 -17.26 9.53 -14.97
N GLY A 147 -16.85 8.42 -14.37
CA GLY A 147 -17.60 7.17 -14.39
C GLY A 147 -18.66 7.12 -13.28
N LYS A 148 -19.51 6.09 -13.33
CA LYS A 148 -20.41 5.76 -12.20
C LYS A 148 -19.59 5.07 -11.11
N GLY A 149 -19.63 5.59 -9.90
CA GLY A 149 -18.96 5.01 -8.74
C GLY A 149 -18.35 6.08 -7.83
N VAL A 150 -18.07 5.69 -6.62
CA VAL A 150 -17.41 6.53 -5.62
C VAL A 150 -16.03 5.95 -5.37
N SER A 151 -15.00 6.75 -5.56
CA SER A 151 -13.65 6.46 -5.09
C SER A 151 -13.38 7.32 -3.88
N GLN A 152 -13.06 6.72 -2.75
CA GLN A 152 -12.90 7.45 -1.49
C GLN A 152 -11.85 8.56 -1.60
N GLY A 153 -10.66 8.28 -2.10
CA GLY A 153 -9.60 9.28 -2.23
C GLY A 153 -9.94 10.41 -3.18
N HIS A 154 -10.57 10.10 -4.33
CA HIS A 154 -10.98 11.12 -5.29
C HIS A 154 -12.20 11.91 -4.83
N SER A 155 -13.11 11.29 -4.09
CA SER A 155 -14.29 12.00 -3.53
C SER A 155 -13.89 12.96 -2.42
N ASP A 156 -12.82 12.67 -1.68
CA ASP A 156 -12.30 13.58 -0.64
C ASP A 156 -11.46 14.74 -1.24
N ALA A 157 -11.07 14.65 -2.50
CA ALA A 157 -10.28 15.68 -3.20
C ALA A 157 -11.13 16.74 -3.91
N ILE A 158 -12.43 16.52 -4.03
CA ILE A 158 -13.40 17.47 -4.63
C ILE A 158 -14.08 18.28 -3.54
#